data_7c493747f039001b53d624b2c370aa68
#
_entry.id   7c493747f039001b53d624b2c370aa68
#
_cell.length_a   1.000
_cell.length_b   1.000
_cell.length_c   1.000
_cell.angle_alpha   90.00
_cell.angle_beta   90.00
_cell.angle_gamma   90.00
#
_symmetry.space_group_name_H-M   'P 1'
#
loop_
_entity.id
_entity.type
_entity.pdbx_description
1 polymer ?
#
loop_
_entity_poly.entity_id
_entity_poly.type
_entity_poly.pdbx_seq_one_letter_code
_entity_poly.pdbx_strand_id
1 'polypeptide(L)'
;MAEHAERRVSVCGVLKKLGVSSSGYKEWKHRRPSVTEQRRNRVKERIIDIHNASHQNYGAPKITQELRKNGEIIAERTVGKYMKQIGVRAQWVHPYTRTTINPDFSSSLKNILSQQFNPEKPDAAWCSDITYIPTDEGFVYLTSVMDLYSRKIVSWTLSTTLEAVHVADTVRKAMKLRKVSSPLVLHSDRGSQYVSDAYLEAAQKAQLSYSKKGYPYDNACIESFHSLIKREWLNRIRIRDYEHAYKLVFEYIEAFYNTVRIHSHCGYLSPDDFEKLYNKSLVSDLRLVS
;
A
#
# COMPACT_ATOMS: atom_id res chain seq x y z
N MET A 1 -15.14 -39.76 50.09
CA MET A 1 -14.68 -39.76 48.68
C MET A 1 -15.87 -40.13 47.81
N ALA A 2 -16.46 -39.13 47.13
CA ALA A 2 -17.62 -39.34 46.27
C ALA A 2 -17.11 -39.48 44.84
N GLU A 3 -17.21 -40.68 44.28
CA GLU A 3 -16.94 -40.96 42.85
C GLU A 3 -17.99 -40.21 42.02
N HIS A 4 -17.56 -39.22 41.23
CA HIS A 4 -18.35 -38.69 40.14
C HIS A 4 -18.40 -39.69 39.00
N ALA A 5 -19.42 -40.55 38.99
CA ALA A 5 -19.76 -41.37 37.86
C ALA A 5 -20.13 -40.47 36.67
N GLU A 6 -19.28 -40.35 35.66
CA GLU A 6 -19.61 -39.73 34.39
C GLU A 6 -20.84 -40.42 33.78
N ARG A 7 -21.99 -39.74 33.84
CA ARG A 7 -23.23 -40.21 33.20
C ARG A 7 -23.00 -40.19 31.69
N ARG A 8 -22.69 -41.33 31.09
CA ARG A 8 -22.66 -41.52 29.63
C ARG A 8 -24.06 -41.22 29.07
N VAL A 9 -24.22 -40.06 28.48
CA VAL A 9 -25.48 -39.66 27.87
C VAL A 9 -25.69 -40.49 26.59
N SER A 10 -26.78 -41.27 26.55
CA SER A 10 -27.14 -42.04 25.37
C SER A 10 -27.58 -41.10 24.26
N VAL A 11 -26.81 -41.09 23.16
CA VAL A 11 -27.12 -40.32 21.93
C VAL A 11 -28.53 -40.60 21.41
N CYS A 12 -28.93 -41.90 21.40
CA CYS A 12 -30.29 -42.29 20.99
C CYS A 12 -31.39 -41.77 21.91
N GLY A 13 -31.16 -41.73 23.23
CA GLY A 13 -32.09 -41.16 24.19
C GLY A 13 -32.28 -39.66 24.00
N VAL A 14 -31.18 -38.92 23.71
CA VAL A 14 -31.24 -37.47 23.45
C VAL A 14 -31.97 -37.21 22.12
N LEU A 15 -31.64 -37.92 21.05
CA LEU A 15 -32.31 -37.78 19.76
C LEU A 15 -33.81 -37.99 19.85
N LYS A 16 -34.24 -39.03 20.60
CA LYS A 16 -35.67 -39.28 20.85
C LYS A 16 -36.36 -38.13 21.58
N LYS A 17 -35.72 -37.57 22.62
CA LYS A 17 -36.24 -36.43 23.34
C LYS A 17 -36.33 -35.17 22.51
N LEU A 18 -35.41 -34.96 21.54
CA LEU A 18 -35.37 -33.81 20.62
C LEU A 18 -36.24 -34.01 19.37
N GLY A 19 -36.91 -35.15 19.21
CA GLY A 19 -37.72 -35.45 18.02
C GLY A 19 -36.91 -35.61 16.72
N VAL A 20 -35.59 -35.92 16.83
CA VAL A 20 -34.68 -36.07 15.72
C VAL A 20 -34.55 -37.56 15.37
N SER A 21 -34.71 -37.92 14.08
CA SER A 21 -34.54 -39.33 13.64
C SER A 21 -33.08 -39.77 13.76
N SER A 22 -32.83 -40.95 14.26
CA SER A 22 -31.47 -41.54 14.37
C SER A 22 -30.79 -41.72 13.02
N SER A 23 -31.55 -42.03 11.95
CA SER A 23 -31.04 -42.10 10.58
C SER A 23 -30.64 -40.73 10.06
N GLY A 24 -31.46 -39.70 10.22
CA GLY A 24 -31.16 -38.34 9.82
C GLY A 24 -29.93 -37.80 10.55
N TYR A 25 -29.77 -38.10 11.83
CA TYR A 25 -28.57 -37.73 12.59
C TYR A 25 -27.30 -38.41 12.07
N LYS A 26 -27.38 -39.74 11.77
CA LYS A 26 -26.25 -40.48 11.19
C LYS A 26 -25.86 -39.92 9.82
N GLU A 27 -26.85 -39.66 8.96
CA GLU A 27 -26.64 -39.07 7.64
C GLU A 27 -26.01 -37.67 7.74
N TRP A 28 -26.51 -36.83 8.62
CA TRP A 28 -25.92 -35.51 8.93
C TRP A 28 -24.47 -35.63 9.40
N LYS A 29 -24.19 -36.53 10.33
CA LYS A 29 -22.86 -36.78 10.90
C LYS A 29 -21.84 -37.25 9.85
N HIS A 30 -22.27 -38.06 8.88
CA HIS A 30 -21.42 -38.59 7.83
C HIS A 30 -21.55 -37.88 6.47
N ARG A 31 -22.32 -36.77 6.46
CA ARG A 31 -22.55 -36.03 5.24
C ARG A 31 -21.22 -35.47 4.69
N ARG A 32 -20.93 -35.82 3.45
CA ARG A 32 -19.82 -35.16 2.72
C ARG A 32 -20.24 -33.76 2.31
N PRO A 33 -19.33 -32.75 2.42
CA PRO A 33 -19.61 -31.41 1.96
C PRO A 33 -20.03 -31.40 0.48
N SER A 34 -21.07 -30.65 0.16
CA SER A 34 -21.50 -30.48 -1.23
C SER A 34 -20.41 -29.78 -2.06
N VAL A 35 -20.45 -29.92 -3.39
CA VAL A 35 -19.50 -29.25 -4.30
C VAL A 35 -19.46 -27.73 -4.04
N THR A 36 -20.60 -27.11 -3.79
CA THR A 36 -20.72 -25.69 -3.45
C THR A 36 -20.04 -25.38 -2.10
N GLU A 37 -20.16 -26.27 -1.12
CA GLU A 37 -19.53 -26.10 0.19
C GLU A 37 -18.02 -26.31 0.11
N GLN A 38 -17.56 -27.29 -0.65
CA GLN A 38 -16.14 -27.52 -0.91
C GLN A 38 -15.51 -26.30 -1.60
N ARG A 39 -16.18 -25.76 -2.63
CA ARG A 39 -15.75 -24.52 -3.29
C ARG A 39 -15.68 -23.34 -2.30
N ARG A 40 -16.70 -23.18 -1.45
CA ARG A 40 -16.75 -22.13 -0.43
C ARG A 40 -15.56 -22.23 0.55
N ASN A 41 -15.27 -23.43 1.03
CA ASN A 41 -14.17 -23.64 1.97
C ASN A 41 -12.82 -23.33 1.30
N ARG A 42 -12.57 -23.85 0.10
CA ARG A 42 -11.39 -23.52 -0.70
C ARG A 42 -11.22 -22.01 -0.91
N VAL A 43 -12.29 -21.29 -1.24
CA VAL A 43 -12.24 -19.84 -1.42
C VAL A 43 -11.92 -19.11 -0.11
N LYS A 44 -12.45 -19.59 1.03
CA LYS A 44 -12.14 -19.02 2.35
C LYS A 44 -10.67 -19.22 2.72
N GLU A 45 -10.09 -20.37 2.46
CA GLU A 45 -8.65 -20.63 2.66
C GLU A 45 -7.81 -19.69 1.81
N ARG A 46 -8.12 -19.54 0.53
CA ARG A 46 -7.42 -18.59 -0.36
C ARG A 46 -7.56 -17.13 0.09
N ILE A 47 -8.70 -16.73 0.67
CA ILE A 47 -8.87 -15.40 1.26
C ILE A 47 -7.88 -15.20 2.41
N ILE A 48 -7.69 -16.19 3.27
CA ILE A 48 -6.72 -16.13 4.38
C ILE A 48 -5.30 -16.02 3.83
N ASP A 49 -4.93 -16.81 2.84
CA ASP A 49 -3.60 -16.80 2.23
C ASP A 49 -3.28 -15.43 1.61
N ILE A 50 -4.20 -14.87 0.81
CA ILE A 50 -4.05 -13.55 0.19
C ILE A 50 -3.96 -12.46 1.25
N HIS A 51 -4.79 -12.55 2.29
CA HIS A 51 -4.78 -11.59 3.40
C HIS A 51 -3.46 -11.62 4.15
N ASN A 52 -2.92 -12.80 4.45
CA ASN A 52 -1.64 -12.96 5.11
C ASN A 52 -0.47 -12.51 4.22
N ALA A 53 -0.47 -12.88 2.93
CA ALA A 53 0.55 -12.44 1.97
C ALA A 53 0.58 -10.91 1.79
N SER A 54 -0.55 -10.24 2.00
CA SER A 54 -0.62 -8.78 1.99
C SER A 54 -0.31 -8.15 3.35
N HIS A 55 0.26 -8.89 4.28
CA HIS A 55 0.47 -8.45 5.67
C HIS A 55 -0.80 -7.87 6.33
N GLN A 56 -1.94 -8.52 6.07
CA GLN A 56 -3.27 -8.14 6.57
C GLN A 56 -3.80 -6.79 6.06
N ASN A 57 -3.23 -6.25 4.98
CA ASN A 57 -3.60 -4.95 4.42
C ASN A 57 -4.77 -5.00 3.45
N TYR A 58 -5.04 -6.16 2.82
CA TYR A 58 -6.05 -6.23 1.79
C TYR A 58 -7.45 -6.43 2.36
N GLY A 59 -8.37 -5.58 1.93
CA GLY A 59 -9.81 -5.74 2.13
C GLY A 59 -10.49 -6.47 0.96
N ALA A 60 -11.82 -6.61 1.05
CA ALA A 60 -12.62 -7.32 0.04
C ALA A 60 -12.33 -6.90 -1.41
N PRO A 61 -12.20 -5.60 -1.77
CA PRO A 61 -11.90 -5.20 -3.14
C PRO A 61 -10.61 -5.82 -3.69
N LYS A 62 -9.50 -5.66 -2.97
CA LYS A 62 -8.19 -6.16 -3.41
C LYS A 62 -8.13 -7.70 -3.41
N ILE A 63 -8.67 -8.35 -2.37
CA ILE A 63 -8.76 -9.82 -2.30
C ILE A 63 -9.58 -10.36 -3.47
N THR A 64 -10.66 -9.68 -3.86
CA THR A 64 -11.47 -10.06 -5.03
C THR A 64 -10.64 -10.02 -6.31
N GLN A 65 -9.82 -8.99 -6.51
CA GLN A 65 -8.96 -8.88 -7.68
C GLN A 65 -7.92 -10.02 -7.74
N GLU A 66 -7.28 -10.33 -6.60
CA GLU A 66 -6.33 -11.44 -6.53
C GLU A 66 -7.00 -12.81 -6.79
N LEU A 67 -8.19 -13.04 -6.26
CA LEU A 67 -8.96 -14.26 -6.54
C LEU A 67 -9.31 -14.37 -8.03
N ARG A 68 -9.74 -13.27 -8.67
CA ARG A 68 -10.08 -13.23 -10.10
C ARG A 68 -8.86 -13.41 -10.99
N LYS A 69 -7.73 -12.80 -10.65
CA LYS A 69 -6.44 -13.00 -11.34
C LYS A 69 -6.05 -14.49 -11.37
N ASN A 70 -6.42 -15.22 -10.33
CA ASN A 70 -6.21 -16.67 -10.22
C ASN A 70 -7.41 -17.50 -10.76
N GLY A 71 -8.28 -16.94 -11.59
CA GLY A 71 -9.35 -17.63 -12.28
C GLY A 71 -10.64 -17.86 -11.47
N GLU A 72 -10.77 -17.28 -10.25
CA GLU A 72 -11.99 -17.44 -9.46
C GLU A 72 -13.08 -16.44 -9.89
N ILE A 73 -14.24 -16.94 -10.31
CA ILE A 73 -15.40 -16.09 -10.65
C ILE A 73 -16.17 -15.81 -9.36
N ILE A 74 -15.96 -14.62 -8.78
CA ILE A 74 -16.56 -14.24 -7.49
C ILE A 74 -16.89 -12.74 -7.45
N ALA A 75 -18.00 -12.41 -6.78
CA ALA A 75 -18.38 -11.02 -6.52
C ALA A 75 -17.72 -10.51 -5.23
N GLU A 76 -17.35 -9.23 -5.19
CA GLU A 76 -16.76 -8.57 -4.03
C GLU A 76 -17.62 -8.70 -2.76
N ARG A 77 -18.94 -8.54 -2.89
CA ARG A 77 -19.89 -8.75 -1.79
C ARG A 77 -19.78 -10.14 -1.17
N THR A 78 -19.53 -11.17 -2.00
CA THR A 78 -19.36 -12.55 -1.52
C THR A 78 -18.05 -12.71 -0.77
N VAL A 79 -16.97 -12.11 -1.26
CA VAL A 79 -15.67 -12.07 -0.56
C VAL A 79 -15.81 -11.38 0.79
N GLY A 80 -16.45 -10.21 0.85
CA GLY A 80 -16.72 -9.51 2.09
C GLY A 80 -17.54 -10.33 3.10
N LYS A 81 -18.55 -11.09 2.62
CA LYS A 81 -19.32 -12.02 3.45
C LYS A 81 -18.44 -13.15 4.01
N TYR A 82 -17.56 -13.73 3.18
CA TYR A 82 -16.66 -14.80 3.62
C TYR A 82 -15.60 -14.28 4.59
N MET A 83 -15.01 -13.12 4.35
CA MET A 83 -14.10 -12.45 5.30
C MET A 83 -14.75 -12.28 6.68
N LYS A 84 -15.99 -11.79 6.72
CA LYS A 84 -16.75 -11.65 7.98
C LYS A 84 -16.96 -13.00 8.68
N GLN A 85 -17.27 -14.07 7.91
CA GLN A 85 -17.51 -15.42 8.48
C GLN A 85 -16.25 -16.04 9.10
N ILE A 86 -15.06 -15.75 8.54
CA ILE A 86 -13.77 -16.27 9.03
C ILE A 86 -13.05 -15.30 9.96
N GLY A 87 -13.68 -14.18 10.32
CA GLY A 87 -13.12 -13.20 11.26
C GLY A 87 -11.99 -12.33 10.69
N VAL A 88 -11.79 -12.34 9.36
CA VAL A 88 -10.73 -11.58 8.69
C VAL A 88 -11.23 -10.17 8.36
N ARG A 89 -10.44 -9.16 8.72
CA ARG A 89 -10.72 -7.75 8.42
C ARG A 89 -9.45 -7.05 7.96
N ALA A 90 -9.57 -6.18 6.95
CA ALA A 90 -8.50 -5.25 6.62
C ALA A 90 -8.22 -4.33 7.79
N GLN A 91 -6.99 -3.98 8.01
CA GLN A 91 -6.63 -3.06 9.08
C GLN A 91 -7.11 -1.65 8.73
N TRP A 92 -7.78 -1.04 9.69
CA TRP A 92 -8.27 0.32 9.60
C TRP A 92 -7.72 1.14 10.75
N VAL A 93 -7.12 2.31 10.46
CA VAL A 93 -6.59 3.23 11.46
C VAL A 93 -7.27 4.58 11.26
N HIS A 94 -7.58 5.28 12.35
CA HIS A 94 -8.18 6.60 12.30
C HIS A 94 -7.32 7.60 11.51
N PRO A 95 -7.94 8.55 10.78
CA PRO A 95 -7.21 9.60 10.07
C PRO A 95 -6.37 10.44 11.03
N TYR A 96 -5.15 10.78 10.59
CA TYR A 96 -4.21 11.60 11.35
C TYR A 96 -4.56 13.09 11.23
N THR A 97 -4.33 13.86 12.31
CA THR A 97 -4.54 15.31 12.34
C THR A 97 -3.30 16.03 11.81
N ARG A 98 -3.50 17.04 10.97
CA ARG A 98 -2.45 17.83 10.31
C ARG A 98 -1.80 18.80 11.29
N THR A 99 -0.46 18.94 11.24
CA THR A 99 0.32 19.81 12.13
C THR A 99 1.34 20.72 11.43
N THR A 100 1.33 20.86 10.10
CA THR A 100 2.36 21.64 9.41
C THR A 100 1.90 23.08 9.19
N ILE A 101 2.63 24.05 9.77
CA ILE A 101 2.54 25.48 9.50
C ILE A 101 3.69 25.80 8.53
N ASN A 102 3.37 26.13 7.28
CA ASN A 102 4.38 26.49 6.28
C ASN A 102 4.75 27.97 6.39
N PRO A 103 6.05 28.32 6.42
CA PRO A 103 6.50 29.70 6.29
C PRO A 103 6.17 30.30 4.92
N ASP A 104 6.08 31.60 4.86
CA ASP A 104 5.69 32.35 3.65
C ASP A 104 6.91 32.55 2.73
N PHE A 105 7.08 31.65 1.75
CA PHE A 105 8.06 31.85 0.68
C PHE A 105 7.37 32.35 -0.59
N SER A 106 7.86 33.46 -1.07
CA SER A 106 7.55 34.29 -2.24
C SER A 106 6.52 33.81 -3.29
N SER A 107 5.83 34.80 -3.88
CA SER A 107 4.90 34.72 -5.01
C SER A 107 5.53 34.14 -6.31
N SER A 108 6.85 33.90 -6.35
CA SER A 108 7.58 33.40 -7.53
C SER A 108 7.49 31.89 -7.74
N LEU A 109 7.10 31.13 -6.71
CA LEU A 109 7.00 29.66 -6.81
C LEU A 109 5.71 29.26 -7.52
N LYS A 110 5.86 28.73 -8.75
CA LYS A 110 4.72 28.37 -9.60
C LYS A 110 4.25 26.93 -9.35
N ASN A 111 2.94 26.71 -9.36
CA ASN A 111 2.36 25.38 -9.44
C ASN A 111 2.19 24.95 -10.90
N ILE A 112 3.17 24.27 -11.45
CA ILE A 112 3.16 23.82 -12.84
C ILE A 112 2.37 22.52 -12.96
N LEU A 113 2.49 21.62 -11.98
CA LEU A 113 1.78 20.34 -11.96
C LEU A 113 0.26 20.54 -11.98
N SER A 114 -0.25 21.55 -11.29
CA SER A 114 -1.67 21.96 -11.29
C SER A 114 -2.63 20.78 -11.10
N GLN A 115 -2.31 19.87 -10.18
CA GLN A 115 -3.07 18.65 -9.87
C GLN A 115 -3.21 17.64 -11.03
N GLN A 116 -2.39 17.75 -12.06
CA GLN A 116 -2.32 16.75 -13.14
C GLN A 116 -1.54 15.53 -12.68
N PHE A 117 -2.17 14.74 -11.79
CA PHE A 117 -1.52 13.60 -11.12
C PHE A 117 -1.42 12.34 -11.98
N ASN A 118 -1.89 12.35 -13.20
CA ASN A 118 -1.94 11.16 -14.08
C ASN A 118 -1.19 11.42 -15.39
N PRO A 119 0.15 11.54 -15.37
CA PRO A 119 0.94 11.66 -16.58
C PRO A 119 0.82 10.39 -17.43
N GLU A 120 1.03 10.53 -18.75
CA GLU A 120 0.86 9.43 -19.72
C GLU A 120 2.03 8.44 -19.76
N LYS A 121 3.18 8.80 -19.19
CA LYS A 121 4.42 8.00 -19.21
C LYS A 121 5.21 8.12 -17.91
N PRO A 122 6.04 7.11 -17.60
CA PRO A 122 7.01 7.22 -16.51
C PRO A 122 7.94 8.43 -16.68
N ASP A 123 8.40 8.97 -15.57
CA ASP A 123 9.38 10.06 -15.50
C ASP A 123 8.92 11.39 -16.16
N ALA A 124 7.61 11.57 -16.40
CA ALA A 124 7.07 12.83 -16.84
C ALA A 124 6.80 13.81 -15.68
N ALA A 125 6.35 13.30 -14.55
CA ALA A 125 6.14 14.09 -13.35
C ALA A 125 6.43 13.26 -12.09
N TRP A 126 7.23 13.81 -11.19
CA TRP A 126 7.50 13.27 -9.87
C TRP A 126 6.97 14.20 -8.79
N CYS A 127 6.67 13.66 -7.63
CA CYS A 127 6.44 14.44 -6.42
C CYS A 127 7.39 14.01 -5.30
N SER A 128 7.77 14.97 -4.47
CA SER A 128 8.64 14.76 -3.31
C SER A 128 8.04 15.37 -2.06
N ASP A 129 8.22 14.69 -0.94
CA ASP A 129 7.77 15.15 0.37
C ASP A 129 8.56 14.47 1.49
N ILE A 130 8.51 15.06 2.69
CA ILE A 130 9.16 14.57 3.89
C ILE A 130 8.07 14.19 4.90
N THR A 131 8.23 13.01 5.50
CA THR A 131 7.39 12.64 6.65
C THR A 131 8.26 12.22 7.83
N TYR A 132 7.79 12.45 9.04
CA TYR A 132 8.47 12.01 10.26
C TYR A 132 7.91 10.66 10.74
N ILE A 133 8.79 9.87 11.34
CA ILE A 133 8.53 8.56 11.93
C ILE A 133 9.01 8.63 13.38
N PRO A 134 8.13 8.44 14.38
CA PRO A 134 8.53 8.41 15.78
C PRO A 134 9.27 7.12 16.10
N THR A 135 10.35 7.24 16.88
CA THR A 135 11.09 6.14 17.47
C THR A 135 11.22 6.35 18.99
N ASP A 136 11.71 5.35 19.72
CA ASP A 136 11.96 5.52 21.16
C ASP A 136 13.08 6.55 21.44
N GLU A 137 13.97 6.81 20.46
CA GLU A 137 15.08 7.76 20.55
C GLU A 137 14.76 9.15 19.99
N GLY A 138 13.53 9.38 19.47
CA GLY A 138 13.12 10.62 18.85
C GLY A 138 12.52 10.43 17.47
N PHE A 139 12.58 11.46 16.63
CA PHE A 139 12.06 11.38 15.28
C PHE A 139 13.15 11.06 14.25
N VAL A 140 12.80 10.23 13.27
CA VAL A 140 13.53 10.10 12.02
C VAL A 140 12.67 10.60 10.86
N TYR A 141 13.29 11.07 9.80
CA TYR A 141 12.64 11.77 8.69
C TYR A 141 12.81 10.97 7.41
N LEU A 142 11.70 10.58 6.80
CA LEU A 142 11.67 9.88 5.53
C LEU A 142 11.39 10.88 4.42
N THR A 143 12.39 11.16 3.59
CA THR A 143 12.22 11.87 2.32
C THR A 143 11.94 10.86 1.22
N SER A 144 10.94 11.09 0.38
CA SER A 144 10.54 10.20 -0.70
C SER A 144 10.36 10.95 -2.00
N VAL A 145 10.72 10.33 -3.13
CA VAL A 145 10.42 10.79 -4.49
C VAL A 145 9.55 9.73 -5.16
N MET A 146 8.37 10.12 -5.61
CA MET A 146 7.39 9.24 -6.26
C MET A 146 7.19 9.63 -7.72
N ASP A 147 7.19 8.66 -8.60
CA ASP A 147 6.71 8.81 -9.98
C ASP A 147 5.18 8.83 -10.00
N LEU A 148 4.61 9.87 -10.59
CA LEU A 148 3.15 10.04 -10.64
C LEU A 148 2.47 9.12 -11.67
N TYR A 149 3.18 8.59 -12.65
CA TYR A 149 2.63 7.62 -13.59
C TYR A 149 2.31 6.29 -12.91
N SER A 150 3.31 5.72 -12.23
CA SER A 150 3.23 4.38 -11.66
C SER A 150 2.94 4.37 -10.16
N ARG A 151 3.01 5.51 -9.48
CA ARG A 151 3.02 5.63 -8.02
C ARG A 151 4.25 4.95 -7.37
N LYS A 152 5.26 4.61 -8.16
CA LYS A 152 6.50 4.00 -7.68
C LYS A 152 7.31 4.98 -6.84
N ILE A 153 7.82 4.53 -5.71
CA ILE A 153 8.84 5.27 -4.98
C ILE A 153 10.17 5.03 -5.68
N VAL A 154 10.62 6.06 -6.40
CA VAL A 154 11.84 6.01 -7.23
C VAL A 154 13.08 6.07 -6.36
N SER A 155 13.03 6.88 -5.31
CA SER A 155 14.12 7.05 -4.35
C SER A 155 13.59 7.48 -3.00
N TRP A 156 14.31 7.12 -1.96
CA TRP A 156 14.04 7.56 -0.61
C TRP A 156 15.31 7.65 0.22
N THR A 157 15.26 8.46 1.29
CA THR A 157 16.33 8.59 2.27
C THR A 157 15.70 8.71 3.65
N LEU A 158 16.23 7.97 4.61
CA LEU A 158 15.91 8.13 6.02
C LEU A 158 17.03 8.92 6.68
N SER A 159 16.71 9.87 7.54
CA SER A 159 17.68 10.72 8.24
C SER A 159 17.25 11.00 9.67
N THR A 160 18.20 11.36 10.53
CA THR A 160 17.93 11.79 11.91
C THR A 160 17.71 13.30 12.01
N THR A 161 18.00 14.05 10.94
CA THR A 161 17.84 15.50 10.87
C THR A 161 16.98 15.90 9.68
N LEU A 162 16.38 17.11 9.76
CA LEU A 162 15.52 17.66 8.71
C LEU A 162 16.30 18.63 7.79
N GLU A 163 17.54 18.29 7.46
CA GLU A 163 18.41 19.12 6.65
C GLU A 163 18.13 18.98 5.16
N ALA A 164 18.28 20.08 4.42
CA ALA A 164 18.03 20.11 2.99
C ALA A 164 18.94 19.18 2.17
N VAL A 165 20.11 18.87 2.68
CA VAL A 165 21.06 17.93 2.03
C VAL A 165 20.43 16.56 1.82
N HIS A 166 19.64 16.05 2.75
CA HIS A 166 18.99 14.73 2.63
C HIS A 166 17.94 14.71 1.52
N VAL A 167 17.23 15.83 1.34
CA VAL A 167 16.26 16.01 0.24
C VAL A 167 17.00 16.06 -1.10
N ALA A 168 18.07 16.85 -1.17
CA ALA A 168 18.91 16.96 -2.36
C ALA A 168 19.51 15.61 -2.76
N ASP A 169 20.02 14.84 -1.80
CA ASP A 169 20.58 13.50 -2.04
C ASP A 169 19.52 12.50 -2.53
N THR A 170 18.29 12.59 -2.00
CA THR A 170 17.18 11.75 -2.47
C THR A 170 16.85 12.04 -3.93
N VAL A 171 16.83 13.33 -4.32
CA VAL A 171 16.59 13.74 -5.71
C VAL A 171 17.75 13.33 -6.61
N ARG A 172 19.01 13.54 -6.20
CA ARG A 172 20.19 13.10 -6.96
C ARG A 172 20.18 11.58 -7.23
N LYS A 173 19.82 10.78 -6.21
CA LYS A 173 19.63 9.33 -6.36
C LYS A 173 18.54 9.00 -7.38
N ALA A 174 17.37 9.64 -7.29
CA ALA A 174 16.27 9.45 -8.24
C ALA A 174 16.72 9.76 -9.68
N MET A 175 17.33 10.93 -9.92
CA MET A 175 17.83 11.36 -11.23
C MET A 175 18.85 10.37 -11.82
N LYS A 176 19.76 9.85 -10.99
CA LYS A 176 20.77 8.86 -11.39
C LYS A 176 20.14 7.51 -11.74
N LEU A 177 19.21 7.02 -10.91
CA LEU A 177 18.55 5.72 -11.12
C LEU A 177 17.72 5.71 -12.40
N ARG A 178 16.98 6.80 -12.65
CA ARG A 178 16.06 6.90 -13.78
C ARG A 178 16.72 7.38 -15.08
N LYS A 179 17.96 7.87 -15.05
CA LYS A 179 18.67 8.40 -16.22
C LYS A 179 17.81 9.41 -16.99
N VAL A 180 17.16 10.32 -16.26
CA VAL A 180 16.20 11.26 -16.82
C VAL A 180 16.80 12.04 -17.99
N SER A 181 16.21 11.89 -19.18
CA SER A 181 16.62 12.54 -20.42
C SER A 181 15.56 13.44 -21.04
N SER A 182 14.31 13.34 -20.60
CA SER A 182 13.17 14.13 -21.08
C SER A 182 12.76 15.18 -20.07
N PRO A 183 11.98 16.20 -20.46
CA PRO A 183 11.44 17.17 -19.52
C PRO A 183 10.68 16.47 -18.39
N LEU A 184 11.11 16.68 -17.16
CA LEU A 184 10.52 16.13 -15.95
C LEU A 184 9.98 17.27 -15.10
N VAL A 185 8.73 17.19 -14.66
CA VAL A 185 8.20 18.09 -13.64
C VAL A 185 8.48 17.46 -12.27
N LEU A 186 9.18 18.18 -11.39
CA LEU A 186 9.41 17.78 -10.00
C LEU A 186 8.61 18.67 -9.07
N HIS A 187 7.56 18.10 -8.48
CA HIS A 187 6.64 18.82 -7.60
C HIS A 187 6.93 18.56 -6.13
N SER A 188 6.83 19.59 -5.31
CA SER A 188 6.98 19.52 -3.85
C SER A 188 6.07 20.52 -3.15
N ASP A 189 6.03 20.44 -1.82
CA ASP A 189 5.51 21.54 -1.01
C ASP A 189 6.50 22.75 -1.02
N ARG A 190 6.18 23.78 -0.20
CA ARG A 190 7.01 24.98 -0.05
C ARG A 190 7.90 24.92 1.20
N GLY A 191 8.24 23.75 1.68
CA GLY A 191 9.17 23.60 2.79
C GLY A 191 10.53 24.23 2.49
N SER A 192 11.21 24.75 3.51
CA SER A 192 12.53 25.41 3.36
C SER A 192 13.57 24.52 2.68
N GLN A 193 13.45 23.20 2.82
CA GLN A 193 14.33 22.24 2.19
C GLN A 193 14.22 22.27 0.65
N TYR A 194 13.01 22.51 0.11
CA TYR A 194 12.73 22.51 -1.33
C TYR A 194 13.03 23.84 -2.04
N VAL A 195 13.48 24.84 -1.31
CA VAL A 195 13.94 26.13 -1.86
C VAL A 195 15.42 26.39 -1.57
N SER A 196 16.13 25.41 -1.00
CA SER A 196 17.55 25.49 -0.68
C SER A 196 18.42 25.36 -1.94
N ASP A 197 19.60 25.97 -1.95
CA ASP A 197 20.56 25.87 -3.04
C ASP A 197 20.94 24.42 -3.36
N ALA A 198 21.13 23.57 -2.33
CA ALA A 198 21.44 22.15 -2.49
C ALA A 198 20.35 21.38 -3.25
N TYR A 199 19.07 21.68 -2.98
CA TYR A 199 17.96 21.09 -3.71
C TYR A 199 17.85 21.63 -5.13
N LEU A 200 17.98 22.93 -5.33
CA LEU A 200 17.94 23.56 -6.65
C LEU A 200 19.03 23.01 -7.57
N GLU A 201 20.24 22.82 -7.04
CA GLU A 201 21.34 22.18 -7.75
C GLU A 201 21.02 20.69 -8.11
N ALA A 202 20.49 19.92 -7.15
CA ALA A 202 20.14 18.51 -7.38
C ALA A 202 19.03 18.35 -8.42
N ALA A 203 18.12 19.30 -8.50
CA ALA A 203 16.94 19.28 -9.37
C ALA A 203 17.10 20.08 -10.67
N GLN A 204 18.31 20.58 -11.00
CA GLN A 204 18.57 21.47 -12.15
C GLN A 204 18.10 20.93 -13.53
N LYS A 205 17.94 19.60 -13.67
CA LYS A 205 17.43 18.96 -14.89
C LYS A 205 15.90 18.82 -14.92
N ALA A 206 15.21 19.22 -13.86
CA ALA A 206 13.77 19.15 -13.77
C ALA A 206 13.14 20.55 -13.79
N GLN A 207 11.92 20.61 -14.26
CA GLN A 207 11.08 21.79 -14.11
C GLN A 207 10.42 21.77 -12.72
N LEU A 208 10.82 22.70 -11.85
CA LEU A 208 10.33 22.74 -10.47
C LEU A 208 8.90 23.25 -10.42
N SER A 209 8.09 22.57 -9.64
CA SER A 209 6.69 22.88 -9.38
C SER A 209 6.42 22.86 -7.88
N TYR A 210 5.63 23.81 -7.38
CA TYR A 210 5.39 23.96 -5.95
C TYR A 210 3.88 24.03 -5.66
N SER A 211 3.45 23.37 -4.59
CA SER A 211 2.07 23.46 -4.11
C SER A 211 1.65 24.90 -3.86
N LYS A 212 0.40 25.23 -4.09
CA LYS A 212 -0.15 26.54 -3.69
C LYS A 212 -0.20 26.63 -2.16
N LYS A 213 0.02 27.83 -1.63
CA LYS A 213 -0.08 28.08 -0.19
C LYS A 213 -1.46 27.69 0.33
N GLY A 214 -1.50 26.85 1.35
CA GLY A 214 -2.76 26.41 1.97
C GLY A 214 -3.59 25.39 1.17
N TYR A 215 -3.06 24.89 0.05
CA TYR A 215 -3.71 23.88 -0.77
C TYR A 215 -3.04 22.50 -0.60
N PRO A 216 -3.48 21.71 0.39
CA PRO A 216 -2.89 20.38 0.66
C PRO A 216 -3.08 19.37 -0.48
N TYR A 217 -4.13 19.54 -1.25
CA TYR A 217 -4.44 18.63 -2.35
C TYR A 217 -3.41 18.64 -3.49
N ASP A 218 -2.55 19.69 -3.55
CA ASP A 218 -1.55 19.80 -4.59
C ASP A 218 -0.43 18.73 -4.48
N ASN A 219 -0.20 18.15 -3.28
CA ASN A 219 0.77 17.07 -3.05
C ASN A 219 0.12 15.76 -2.58
N ALA A 220 -1.17 15.59 -2.84
CA ALA A 220 -1.99 14.51 -2.30
C ALA A 220 -1.47 13.10 -2.58
N CYS A 221 -0.79 12.86 -3.71
CA CYS A 221 -0.31 11.54 -4.09
C CYS A 221 0.75 11.02 -3.12
N ILE A 222 1.76 11.82 -2.81
CA ILE A 222 2.83 11.41 -1.91
C ILE A 222 2.39 11.47 -0.44
N GLU A 223 1.52 12.41 -0.07
CA GLU A 223 0.89 12.42 1.26
C GLU A 223 0.08 11.13 1.49
N SER A 224 -0.62 10.66 0.46
CA SER A 224 -1.32 9.37 0.49
C SER A 224 -0.35 8.20 0.70
N PHE A 225 0.81 8.19 0.03
CA PHE A 225 1.85 7.18 0.25
C PHE A 225 2.37 7.22 1.69
N HIS A 226 2.68 8.39 2.23
CA HIS A 226 3.14 8.52 3.61
C HIS A 226 2.09 8.04 4.62
N SER A 227 0.82 8.29 4.35
CA SER A 227 -0.29 7.75 5.14
C SER A 227 -0.36 6.22 5.03
N LEU A 228 -0.10 5.65 3.84
CA LEU A 228 -0.12 4.21 3.61
C LEU A 228 1.00 3.49 4.37
N ILE A 229 2.26 3.92 4.23
CA ILE A 229 3.38 3.28 4.94
C ILE A 229 3.18 3.33 6.46
N LYS A 230 2.74 4.47 7.00
CA LYS A 230 2.42 4.58 8.42
C LYS A 230 1.33 3.61 8.84
N ARG A 231 0.21 3.58 8.13
CA ARG A 231 -0.95 2.77 8.47
C ARG A 231 -0.71 1.28 8.24
N GLU A 232 -0.11 0.92 7.13
CA GLU A 232 0.04 -0.47 6.71
C GLU A 232 1.22 -1.17 7.39
N TRP A 233 2.20 -0.40 7.93
CA TRP A 233 3.44 -0.96 8.46
C TRP A 233 3.91 -0.34 9.76
N LEU A 234 4.27 0.95 9.75
CA LEU A 234 5.04 1.56 10.83
C LEU A 234 4.25 1.70 12.15
N ASN A 235 2.98 2.12 12.09
CA ASN A 235 2.16 2.34 13.30
C ASN A 235 1.78 1.04 14.04
N ARG A 236 2.15 -0.11 13.52
CA ARG A 236 1.87 -1.43 14.13
C ARG A 236 3.01 -1.94 14.99
N ILE A 237 4.15 -1.30 14.92
CA ILE A 237 5.40 -1.76 15.51
C ILE A 237 5.95 -0.62 16.37
N ARG A 238 6.37 -0.93 17.59
CA ARG A 238 7.18 0.00 18.39
C ARG A 238 8.56 0.08 17.76
N ILE A 239 8.90 1.24 17.20
CA ILE A 239 10.16 1.46 16.51
C ILE A 239 11.19 1.96 17.53
N ARG A 240 12.27 1.21 17.72
CA ARG A 240 13.27 1.47 18.76
C ARG A 240 14.19 2.63 18.40
N ASP A 241 14.82 2.54 17.25
CA ASP A 241 15.95 3.36 16.84
C ASP A 241 15.95 3.60 15.31
N TYR A 242 16.95 4.30 14.82
CA TYR A 242 17.13 4.59 13.41
C TYR A 242 17.26 3.31 12.56
N GLU A 243 18.08 2.35 12.98
CA GLU A 243 18.34 1.12 12.23
C GLU A 243 17.07 0.28 12.09
N HIS A 244 16.28 0.20 13.15
CA HIS A 244 14.98 -0.47 13.11
C HIS A 244 14.00 0.24 12.17
N ALA A 245 13.95 1.58 12.21
CA ALA A 245 13.14 2.37 11.28
C ALA A 245 13.59 2.15 9.82
N TYR A 246 14.91 2.17 9.57
CA TYR A 246 15.48 1.95 8.24
C TYR A 246 15.07 0.59 7.66
N LYS A 247 15.20 -0.47 8.45
CA LYS A 247 14.81 -1.83 8.05
C LYS A 247 13.32 -1.89 7.67
N LEU A 248 12.44 -1.33 8.49
CA LEU A 248 10.99 -1.33 8.25
C LEU A 248 10.62 -0.53 7.01
N VAL A 249 11.25 0.62 6.79
CA VAL A 249 11.03 1.44 5.59
C VAL A 249 11.52 0.72 4.34
N PHE A 250 12.71 0.11 4.40
CA PHE A 250 13.25 -0.69 3.30
C PHE A 250 12.33 -1.86 2.94
N GLU A 251 11.92 -2.66 3.92
CA GLU A 251 11.02 -3.80 3.72
C GLU A 251 9.69 -3.34 3.09
N TYR A 252 9.13 -2.23 3.59
CA TYR A 252 7.88 -1.72 3.03
C TYR A 252 8.05 -1.21 1.61
N ILE A 253 9.03 -0.36 1.33
CA ILE A 253 9.15 0.29 0.01
C ILE A 253 9.66 -0.70 -1.04
N GLU A 254 10.78 -1.39 -0.77
CA GLU A 254 11.46 -2.19 -1.78
C GLU A 254 10.86 -3.59 -1.93
N ALA A 255 10.55 -4.25 -0.82
CA ALA A 255 10.06 -5.63 -0.88
C ALA A 255 8.53 -5.74 -1.01
N PHE A 256 7.76 -4.71 -0.68
CA PHE A 256 6.31 -4.80 -0.70
C PHE A 256 5.63 -3.75 -1.57
N TYR A 257 5.83 -2.45 -1.29
CA TYR A 257 5.08 -1.37 -1.95
C TYR A 257 5.31 -1.31 -3.46
N ASN A 258 6.57 -1.27 -3.88
CA ASN A 258 6.93 -1.17 -5.30
C ASN A 258 6.67 -2.48 -6.07
N THR A 259 6.87 -3.65 -5.44
CA THR A 259 6.96 -4.94 -6.13
C THR A 259 5.71 -5.82 -6.02
N VAL A 260 5.00 -5.76 -4.89
CA VAL A 260 3.91 -6.69 -4.56
C VAL A 260 2.57 -5.97 -4.38
N ARG A 261 2.60 -4.80 -3.74
CA ARG A 261 1.38 -4.10 -3.37
C ARG A 261 0.61 -3.60 -4.60
N ILE A 262 -0.61 -4.12 -4.79
CA ILE A 262 -1.47 -3.70 -5.90
C ILE A 262 -2.10 -2.33 -5.65
N HIS A 263 -2.18 -1.52 -6.72
CA HIS A 263 -2.76 -0.18 -6.73
C HIS A 263 -3.94 -0.10 -7.69
N SER A 264 -5.06 0.49 -7.25
CA SER A 264 -6.22 0.72 -8.14
C SER A 264 -5.88 1.64 -9.30
N HIS A 265 -5.04 2.66 -9.08
CA HIS A 265 -4.53 3.54 -10.13
C HIS A 265 -3.78 2.79 -11.24
N CYS A 266 -3.03 1.76 -10.88
CA CYS A 266 -2.24 0.93 -11.80
C CYS A 266 -3.05 -0.28 -12.33
N GLY A 267 -4.37 -0.21 -12.35
CA GLY A 267 -5.20 -1.34 -12.77
C GLY A 267 -5.04 -2.58 -11.90
N TYR A 268 -4.77 -2.39 -10.62
CA TYR A 268 -4.45 -3.45 -9.65
C TYR A 268 -3.16 -4.23 -9.96
N LEU A 269 -2.22 -3.60 -10.62
CA LEU A 269 -0.83 -4.06 -10.70
C LEU A 269 0.00 -3.41 -9.59
N SER A 270 1.18 -3.97 -9.32
CA SER A 270 2.20 -3.28 -8.53
C SER A 270 2.79 -2.12 -9.34
N PRO A 271 3.40 -1.10 -8.72
CA PRO A 271 4.11 -0.05 -9.44
C PRO A 271 5.13 -0.58 -10.44
N ASP A 272 5.92 -1.59 -10.06
CA ASP A 272 6.92 -2.21 -10.90
C ASP A 272 6.31 -2.93 -12.11
N ASP A 273 5.25 -3.68 -11.90
CA ASP A 273 4.60 -4.42 -12.98
C ASP A 273 3.87 -3.48 -13.94
N PHE A 274 3.34 -2.37 -13.43
CA PHE A 274 2.72 -1.34 -14.26
C PHE A 274 3.75 -0.66 -15.18
N GLU A 275 4.95 -0.33 -14.68
CA GLU A 275 6.04 0.19 -15.53
C GLU A 275 6.57 -0.84 -16.52
N LYS A 276 6.69 -2.12 -16.12
CA LYS A 276 7.07 -3.20 -17.04
C LYS A 276 6.06 -3.35 -18.19
N LEU A 277 4.76 -3.19 -17.91
CA LEU A 277 3.72 -3.23 -18.93
C LEU A 277 3.89 -2.10 -19.95
N TYR A 278 4.12 -0.87 -19.48
CA TYR A 278 4.40 0.29 -20.33
C TYR A 278 5.61 0.04 -21.23
N ASN A 279 6.72 -0.44 -20.69
CA ASN A 279 7.94 -0.71 -21.45
C ASN A 279 7.73 -1.80 -22.51
N LYS A 280 6.91 -2.83 -22.22
CA LYS A 280 6.55 -3.86 -23.21
C LYS A 280 5.71 -3.31 -24.35
N SER A 281 4.76 -2.41 -24.09
CA SER A 281 3.95 -1.78 -25.15
C SER A 281 4.82 -0.96 -26.11
N LEU A 282 5.77 -0.19 -25.59
CA LEU A 282 6.73 0.55 -26.43
C LEU A 282 7.55 -0.36 -27.36
N VAL A 283 7.99 -1.53 -26.86
CA VAL A 283 8.74 -2.50 -27.68
C VAL A 283 7.86 -3.14 -28.74
N SER A 284 6.58 -3.41 -28.46
CA SER A 284 5.64 -3.94 -29.46
C SER A 284 5.35 -2.94 -30.58
N ASP A 285 5.15 -1.67 -30.22
CA ASP A 285 4.89 -0.61 -31.20
C ASP A 285 6.10 -0.36 -32.13
N LEU A 286 7.32 -0.42 -31.60
CA LEU A 286 8.54 -0.31 -32.40
C LEU A 286 8.74 -1.47 -33.39
N ARG A 287 8.24 -2.67 -33.06
CA ARG A 287 8.29 -3.84 -33.96
C ARG A 287 7.24 -3.82 -35.06
N LEU A 288 6.17 -3.03 -34.91
CA LEU A 288 5.12 -2.87 -35.92
C LEU A 288 5.48 -1.79 -36.97
N VAL A 289 6.50 -0.97 -36.71
CA VAL A 289 6.95 0.14 -37.55
C VAL A 289 8.27 -0.21 -38.29
N SER A 290 8.88 -1.33 -37.93
CA SER A 290 10.09 -1.88 -38.61
C SER A 290 9.71 -3.00 -39.55
#